data_febc0fa73e715d142c26429a097691aa
#
_entry.id   febc0fa73e715d142c26429a097691aa
#
_cell.length_a   1.000
_cell.length_b   1.000
_cell.length_c   1.000
_cell.angle_alpha   90.00
_cell.angle_beta   90.00
_cell.angle_gamma   90.00
#
_symmetry.space_group_name_H-M   'P 1'
#
loop_
_entity.id
_entity.type
_entity.pdbx_description
1 polymer ?
#
loop_
_entity_poly.entity_id
_entity_poly.type
_entity_poly.pdbx_seq_one_letter_code
_entity_poly.pdbx_strand_id
1 'polypeptide(L)'
;MAKKEGKHNIGAGIVRALMYPFAKMPLRWHYFFAGFIAWLLRAVLHYRQDVIYTNLAKSFPDKSYAWIRKTAGDFYRHLAEMIVEAIWFSGCRNPERLRKARIVELVNPELIQEAYENSPSVMVLDTHCGNWELLGGLFFYNFKDCECPIKPGVLHVVYKALKNKTWDKVFYENRRSPTPDKEGQIEASGMLRFIASHRREKYIYLVNNDQFPRESSCEVGTFLNQPTTGFVGAATLASRLKLSVLYMGMVNDRRGHYSIRFERICDDASLMTPEEITRRYYDLLEKDIKETPHNWLWSHKRWKNIK
;
A
#
# COMPACT_ATOMS: atom_id res chain seq x y z
N MET A 1 6.23 -27.37 13.04
CA MET A 1 6.48 -27.98 11.72
C MET A 1 6.67 -26.87 10.72
N ALA A 2 7.90 -26.56 10.35
CA ALA A 2 8.22 -25.60 9.31
C ALA A 2 7.64 -26.10 7.99
N LYS A 3 6.74 -25.33 7.41
CA LYS A 3 6.17 -25.60 6.09
C LYS A 3 7.30 -25.48 5.07
N LYS A 4 7.62 -26.58 4.38
CA LYS A 4 8.63 -26.68 3.32
C LYS A 4 8.70 -25.38 2.52
N GLU A 5 9.88 -24.78 2.52
CA GLU A 5 10.25 -23.74 1.58
C GLU A 5 9.87 -24.22 0.18
N GLY A 6 9.08 -23.36 -0.48
CA GLY A 6 8.34 -23.75 -1.66
C GLY A 6 9.25 -24.22 -2.78
N LYS A 7 8.78 -25.28 -3.45
CA LYS A 7 9.26 -25.72 -4.76
C LYS A 7 9.68 -24.51 -5.59
N HIS A 8 10.90 -24.55 -6.13
CA HIS A 8 11.38 -23.53 -7.08
C HIS A 8 10.31 -23.29 -8.14
N ASN A 9 9.67 -22.10 -8.09
CA ASN A 9 8.73 -21.71 -9.13
C ASN A 9 9.54 -21.22 -10.33
N ILE A 10 9.87 -22.14 -11.24
CA ILE A 10 10.66 -21.89 -12.44
C ILE A 10 10.09 -20.71 -13.23
N GLY A 11 8.75 -20.64 -13.35
CA GLY A 11 8.07 -19.53 -14.04
C GLY A 11 8.37 -18.17 -13.41
N ALA A 12 8.37 -18.07 -12.08
CA ALA A 12 8.72 -16.84 -11.38
C ALA A 12 10.19 -16.47 -11.61
N GLY A 13 11.09 -17.47 -11.61
CA GLY A 13 12.50 -17.27 -11.94
C GLY A 13 12.70 -16.70 -13.35
N ILE A 14 12.02 -17.27 -14.35
CA ILE A 14 12.08 -16.79 -15.74
C ILE A 14 11.54 -15.35 -15.85
N VAL A 15 10.37 -15.07 -15.29
CA VAL A 15 9.78 -13.70 -15.32
C VAL A 15 10.74 -12.70 -14.69
N ARG A 16 11.30 -13.00 -13.52
CA ARG A 16 12.26 -12.11 -12.85
C ARG A 16 13.57 -11.94 -13.64
N ALA A 17 14.07 -12.99 -14.28
CA ALA A 17 15.24 -12.91 -15.13
C ALA A 17 15.00 -11.99 -16.34
N LEU A 18 13.82 -12.08 -16.97
CA LEU A 18 13.43 -11.19 -18.07
C LEU A 18 13.21 -9.75 -17.62
N MET A 19 12.70 -9.54 -16.40
CA MET A 19 12.51 -8.20 -15.82
C MET A 19 13.83 -7.55 -15.36
N TYR A 20 14.86 -8.35 -15.07
CA TYR A 20 16.09 -7.89 -14.43
C TYR A 20 16.83 -6.78 -15.20
N PRO A 21 17.02 -6.87 -16.53
CA PRO A 21 17.65 -5.78 -17.28
C PRO A 21 16.90 -4.46 -17.14
N PHE A 22 15.56 -4.51 -17.25
CA PHE A 22 14.71 -3.33 -17.06
C PHE A 22 14.81 -2.81 -15.63
N ALA A 23 14.76 -3.67 -14.63
CA ALA A 23 14.86 -3.28 -13.21
C ALA A 23 16.18 -2.56 -12.87
N LYS A 24 17.26 -2.79 -13.65
CA LYS A 24 18.56 -2.12 -13.49
C LYS A 24 18.66 -0.77 -14.21
N MET A 25 17.78 -0.48 -15.14
CA MET A 25 17.79 0.79 -15.87
C MET A 25 17.59 1.99 -14.93
N PRO A 26 18.12 3.17 -15.27
CA PRO A 26 17.81 4.41 -14.57
C PRO A 26 16.30 4.73 -14.62
N LEU A 27 15.76 5.29 -13.55
CA LEU A 27 14.33 5.55 -13.39
C LEU A 27 13.75 6.44 -14.52
N ARG A 28 14.54 7.36 -15.07
CA ARG A 28 14.14 8.20 -16.21
C ARG A 28 13.65 7.41 -17.44
N TRP A 29 14.24 6.25 -17.72
CA TRP A 29 13.82 5.39 -18.82
C TRP A 29 12.49 4.69 -18.52
N HIS A 30 12.26 4.33 -17.27
CA HIS A 30 10.98 3.79 -16.83
C HIS A 30 9.85 4.78 -17.09
N TYR A 31 10.05 6.07 -16.79
CA TYR A 31 9.03 7.10 -17.06
C TYR A 31 8.79 7.37 -18.53
N PHE A 32 9.78 7.16 -19.40
CA PHE A 32 9.56 7.18 -20.84
C PHE A 32 8.55 6.09 -21.25
N PHE A 33 8.73 4.86 -20.78
CA PHE A 33 7.80 3.77 -21.05
C PHE A 33 6.45 3.92 -20.34
N ALA A 34 6.39 4.56 -19.19
CA ALA A 34 5.14 4.81 -18.48
C ALA A 34 4.13 5.58 -19.33
N GLY A 35 4.57 6.57 -20.10
CA GLY A 35 3.70 7.30 -21.02
C GLY A 35 3.03 6.41 -22.07
N PHE A 36 3.78 5.49 -22.66
CA PHE A 36 3.26 4.50 -23.60
C PHE A 36 2.29 3.52 -22.93
N ILE A 37 2.63 3.03 -21.73
CA ILE A 37 1.76 2.13 -20.95
C ILE A 37 0.44 2.83 -20.58
N ALA A 38 0.49 4.08 -20.15
CA ALA A 38 -0.72 4.86 -19.84
C ALA A 38 -1.64 5.00 -21.06
N TRP A 39 -1.06 5.33 -22.22
CA TRP A 39 -1.80 5.39 -23.47
C TRP A 39 -2.41 4.02 -23.84
N LEU A 40 -1.64 2.95 -23.75
CA LEU A 40 -2.08 1.58 -24.05
C LEU A 40 -3.26 1.17 -23.12
N LEU A 41 -3.12 1.38 -21.82
CA LEU A 41 -4.16 1.04 -20.83
C LEU A 41 -5.46 1.82 -21.07
N ARG A 42 -5.33 3.12 -21.39
CA ARG A 42 -6.49 4.00 -21.53
C ARG A 42 -7.14 3.94 -22.91
N ALA A 43 -6.35 4.03 -23.99
CA ALA A 43 -6.86 4.26 -25.34
C ALA A 43 -7.03 2.98 -26.16
N VAL A 44 -6.29 1.91 -25.83
CA VAL A 44 -6.33 0.65 -26.58
C VAL A 44 -7.04 -0.44 -25.80
N LEU A 45 -6.61 -0.70 -24.57
CA LEU A 45 -7.14 -1.80 -23.76
C LEU A 45 -8.41 -1.39 -22.99
N HIS A 46 -8.71 -0.10 -22.88
CA HIS A 46 -9.83 0.43 -22.08
C HIS A 46 -9.89 -0.21 -20.68
N TYR A 47 -8.69 -0.40 -20.07
CA TYR A 47 -8.53 -1.15 -18.83
C TYR A 47 -9.44 -0.63 -17.73
N ARG A 48 -10.46 -1.42 -17.35
CA ARG A 48 -11.45 -1.13 -16.30
C ARG A 48 -12.09 0.27 -16.40
N GLN A 49 -12.23 0.79 -17.61
CA GLN A 49 -12.70 2.15 -17.85
C GLN A 49 -14.06 2.41 -17.19
N ASP A 50 -15.00 1.48 -17.34
CA ASP A 50 -16.34 1.61 -16.73
C ASP A 50 -16.27 1.74 -15.21
N VAL A 51 -15.40 0.95 -14.57
CA VAL A 51 -15.22 0.96 -13.12
C VAL A 51 -14.64 2.29 -12.66
N ILE A 52 -13.60 2.77 -13.35
CA ILE A 52 -12.90 4.02 -13.01
C ILE A 52 -13.84 5.21 -13.14
N TYR A 53 -14.54 5.33 -14.28
CA TYR A 53 -15.45 6.44 -14.51
C TYR A 53 -16.66 6.42 -13.59
N THR A 54 -17.23 5.23 -13.35
CA THR A 54 -18.36 5.06 -12.40
C THR A 54 -17.95 5.45 -10.98
N ASN A 55 -16.80 4.95 -10.52
CA ASN A 55 -16.30 5.28 -9.19
C ASN A 55 -16.08 6.78 -9.03
N LEU A 56 -15.37 7.41 -9.98
CA LEU A 56 -15.11 8.86 -9.95
C LEU A 56 -16.40 9.69 -9.99
N ALA A 57 -17.34 9.36 -10.90
CA ALA A 57 -18.58 10.11 -11.03
C ALA A 57 -19.46 10.02 -9.77
N LYS A 58 -19.56 8.83 -9.15
CA LYS A 58 -20.31 8.66 -7.90
C LYS A 58 -19.62 9.30 -6.70
N SER A 59 -18.29 9.32 -6.70
CA SER A 59 -17.49 9.90 -5.59
C SER A 59 -17.43 11.42 -5.64
N PHE A 60 -17.58 12.01 -6.82
CA PHE A 60 -17.51 13.47 -7.05
C PHE A 60 -18.69 13.94 -7.91
N PRO A 61 -19.93 13.84 -7.39
CA PRO A 61 -21.14 14.14 -8.17
C PRO A 61 -21.24 15.61 -8.61
N ASP A 62 -20.57 16.53 -7.88
CA ASP A 62 -20.56 17.95 -8.19
C ASP A 62 -19.54 18.34 -9.27
N LYS A 63 -18.71 17.42 -9.70
CA LYS A 63 -17.67 17.69 -10.70
C LYS A 63 -18.18 17.47 -12.11
N SER A 64 -17.72 18.33 -13.03
CA SER A 64 -18.06 18.21 -14.46
C SER A 64 -17.48 16.94 -15.09
N TYR A 65 -18.10 16.49 -16.18
CA TYR A 65 -17.55 15.37 -16.97
C TYR A 65 -16.13 15.63 -17.46
N ALA A 66 -15.78 16.87 -17.79
CA ALA A 66 -14.43 17.25 -18.19
C ALA A 66 -13.43 17.01 -17.05
N TRP A 67 -13.79 17.32 -15.82
CA TRP A 67 -12.97 17.05 -14.64
C TRP A 67 -12.81 15.54 -14.40
N ILE A 68 -13.91 14.75 -14.46
CA ILE A 68 -13.88 13.29 -14.34
C ILE A 68 -12.93 12.68 -15.38
N ARG A 69 -13.07 13.10 -16.65
CA ARG A 69 -12.23 12.62 -17.75
C ARG A 69 -10.75 12.96 -17.55
N LYS A 70 -10.44 14.16 -17.04
CA LYS A 70 -9.08 14.57 -16.72
C LYS A 70 -8.52 13.72 -15.60
N THR A 71 -9.23 13.59 -14.47
CA THR A 71 -8.82 12.81 -13.30
C THR A 71 -8.62 11.34 -13.65
N ALA A 72 -9.49 10.74 -14.46
CA ALA A 72 -9.29 9.39 -14.98
C ALA A 72 -8.01 9.28 -15.83
N GLY A 73 -7.70 10.29 -16.64
CA GLY A 73 -6.45 10.35 -17.42
C GLY A 73 -5.22 10.45 -16.55
N ASP A 74 -5.27 11.25 -15.49
CA ASP A 74 -4.20 11.38 -14.52
C ASP A 74 -4.01 10.09 -13.72
N PHE A 75 -5.11 9.39 -13.37
CA PHE A 75 -5.06 8.07 -12.75
C PHE A 75 -4.37 7.01 -13.65
N TYR A 76 -4.69 6.94 -14.95
CA TYR A 76 -4.01 6.00 -15.84
C TYR A 76 -2.51 6.27 -15.96
N ARG A 77 -2.12 7.56 -15.92
CA ARG A 77 -0.71 7.95 -15.90
C ARG A 77 -0.04 7.49 -14.61
N HIS A 78 -0.65 7.76 -13.48
CA HIS A 78 -0.19 7.32 -12.17
C HIS A 78 -0.08 5.79 -12.10
N LEU A 79 -1.10 5.05 -12.55
CA LEU A 79 -1.08 3.58 -12.59
C LEU A 79 0.08 3.03 -13.42
N ALA A 80 0.36 3.64 -14.57
CA ALA A 80 1.49 3.25 -15.41
C ALA A 80 2.85 3.56 -14.74
N GLU A 81 2.97 4.68 -14.05
CA GLU A 81 4.15 5.04 -13.27
C GLU A 81 4.37 4.05 -12.13
N MET A 82 3.32 3.69 -11.39
CA MET A 82 3.40 2.64 -10.36
C MET A 82 3.93 1.31 -10.89
N ILE A 83 3.46 0.87 -12.07
CA ILE A 83 3.90 -0.40 -12.68
C ILE A 83 5.40 -0.35 -12.98
N VAL A 84 5.88 0.71 -13.61
CA VAL A 84 7.30 0.78 -13.99
C VAL A 84 8.21 1.02 -12.78
N GLU A 85 7.75 1.73 -11.77
CA GLU A 85 8.45 1.92 -10.50
C GLU A 85 8.55 0.62 -9.70
N ALA A 86 7.50 -0.22 -9.68
CA ALA A 86 7.55 -1.55 -9.09
C ALA A 86 8.59 -2.45 -9.78
N ILE A 87 8.73 -2.35 -11.13
CA ILE A 87 9.77 -3.05 -11.87
C ILE A 87 11.15 -2.52 -11.47
N TRP A 88 11.34 -1.19 -11.43
CA TRP A 88 12.59 -0.57 -11.01
C TRP A 88 12.96 -0.96 -9.56
N PHE A 89 11.98 -0.96 -8.65
CA PHE A 89 12.15 -1.33 -7.25
C PHE A 89 12.67 -2.77 -7.09
N SER A 90 12.20 -3.69 -7.92
CA SER A 90 12.67 -5.08 -7.91
C SER A 90 14.18 -5.23 -8.17
N GLY A 91 14.81 -4.22 -8.77
CA GLY A 91 16.27 -4.13 -8.96
C GLY A 91 17.03 -3.46 -7.82
N CYS A 92 16.35 -2.94 -6.80
CA CYS A 92 16.95 -2.24 -5.67
C CYS A 92 17.41 -3.20 -4.57
N ARG A 93 18.43 -4.01 -4.86
CA ARG A 93 19.03 -4.94 -3.89
C ARG A 93 19.92 -4.26 -2.84
N ASN A 94 20.18 -2.97 -3.03
CA ASN A 94 20.95 -2.16 -2.11
C ASN A 94 20.08 -0.95 -1.70
N PRO A 95 19.85 -0.72 -0.39
CA PRO A 95 19.11 0.42 0.13
C PRO A 95 19.64 1.78 -0.37
N GLU A 96 20.94 1.90 -0.62
CA GLU A 96 21.53 3.13 -1.12
C GLU A 96 20.95 3.59 -2.47
N ARG A 97 20.53 2.65 -3.33
CA ARG A 97 19.85 2.99 -4.59
C ARG A 97 18.51 3.67 -4.35
N LEU A 98 17.79 3.26 -3.30
CA LEU A 98 16.53 3.91 -2.90
C LEU A 98 16.78 5.32 -2.37
N ARG A 99 17.78 5.49 -1.50
CA ARG A 99 18.16 6.80 -0.94
C ARG A 99 18.56 7.79 -2.03
N LYS A 100 19.40 7.36 -2.97
CA LYS A 100 19.85 8.20 -4.10
C LYS A 100 18.71 8.59 -5.04
N ALA A 101 17.71 7.74 -5.21
CA ALA A 101 16.58 8.03 -6.08
C ALA A 101 15.64 9.08 -5.52
N ARG A 102 15.58 9.26 -4.20
CA ARG A 102 14.66 10.18 -3.51
C ARG A 102 13.21 10.06 -3.98
N ILE A 103 12.81 8.81 -4.27
CA ILE A 103 11.46 8.53 -4.80
C ILE A 103 10.39 8.60 -3.72
N VAL A 104 10.76 8.34 -2.46
CA VAL A 104 9.88 8.42 -1.30
C VAL A 104 10.55 9.25 -0.22
N GLU A 105 9.78 10.15 0.40
CA GLU A 105 10.14 10.93 1.57
C GLU A 105 9.15 10.65 2.71
N LEU A 106 9.66 10.38 3.92
CA LEU A 106 8.83 10.32 5.11
C LEU A 106 8.78 11.68 5.77
N VAL A 107 7.57 12.22 5.93
CA VAL A 107 7.36 13.61 6.38
C VAL A 107 7.49 13.72 7.91
N ASN A 108 6.98 12.73 8.64
CA ASN A 108 6.95 12.73 10.12
C ASN A 108 7.28 11.35 10.70
N PRO A 109 8.52 10.85 10.46
CA PRO A 109 8.94 9.51 10.91
C PRO A 109 8.98 9.36 12.44
N GLU A 110 9.07 10.47 13.19
CA GLU A 110 9.04 10.49 14.64
C GLU A 110 7.76 9.89 15.21
N LEU A 111 6.61 10.03 14.51
CA LEU A 111 5.34 9.53 14.99
C LEU A 111 5.27 7.99 15.03
N ILE A 112 5.80 7.32 13.99
CA ILE A 112 5.84 5.85 13.98
C ILE A 112 6.88 5.32 14.97
N GLN A 113 7.97 6.07 15.17
CA GLN A 113 8.96 5.75 16.18
C GLN A 113 8.36 5.82 17.59
N GLU A 114 7.72 6.94 17.93
CA GLU A 114 7.07 7.13 19.22
C GLU A 114 6.03 6.05 19.48
N ALA A 115 5.18 5.74 18.49
CA ALA A 115 4.21 4.67 18.59
C ALA A 115 4.89 3.30 18.82
N TYR A 116 6.00 3.04 18.13
CA TYR A 116 6.76 1.80 18.29
C TYR A 116 7.40 1.71 19.68
N GLU A 117 7.92 2.78 20.24
CA GLU A 117 8.55 2.79 21.55
C GLU A 117 7.52 2.53 22.68
N ASN A 118 6.34 3.13 22.59
CA ASN A 118 5.34 3.20 23.66
C ASN A 118 4.23 2.13 23.57
N SER A 119 4.22 1.28 22.54
CA SER A 119 3.18 0.25 22.37
C SER A 119 3.81 -1.16 22.30
N PRO A 120 3.07 -2.23 22.65
CA PRO A 120 3.53 -3.63 22.49
C PRO A 120 3.93 -3.97 21.05
N SER A 121 3.25 -3.44 20.08
CA SER A 121 3.50 -3.43 18.63
C SER A 121 2.67 -2.33 18.01
N VAL A 122 2.86 -2.03 16.73
CA VAL A 122 2.11 -0.98 16.03
C VAL A 122 1.31 -1.58 14.88
N MET A 123 0.03 -1.20 14.77
CA MET A 123 -0.80 -1.47 13.61
C MET A 123 -0.84 -0.23 12.72
N VAL A 124 -0.28 -0.31 11.54
CA VAL A 124 -0.35 0.76 10.53
C VAL A 124 -1.40 0.39 9.50
N LEU A 125 -2.48 1.17 9.45
CA LEU A 125 -3.53 1.03 8.45
C LEU A 125 -3.13 1.83 7.21
N ASP A 126 -2.73 1.11 6.18
CA ASP A 126 -2.27 1.62 4.90
C ASP A 126 -3.42 1.70 3.87
N THR A 127 -3.16 2.34 2.76
CA THR A 127 -4.11 2.61 1.68
C THR A 127 -3.56 2.15 0.33
N HIS A 128 -4.43 2.04 -0.68
CA HIS A 128 -3.99 1.92 -2.07
C HIS A 128 -3.87 3.30 -2.75
N CYS A 129 -3.43 4.31 -1.98
CA CYS A 129 -2.95 5.59 -2.52
C CYS A 129 -1.45 5.50 -2.79
N GLY A 130 -0.96 6.30 -3.73
CA GLY A 130 0.44 6.30 -4.10
C GLY A 130 0.92 4.98 -4.72
N ASN A 131 2.14 4.59 -4.40
CA ASN A 131 2.73 3.33 -4.87
C ASN A 131 3.09 2.39 -3.71
N TRP A 132 2.11 1.63 -3.25
CA TRP A 132 2.27 0.65 -2.16
C TRP A 132 3.28 -0.47 -2.46
N GLU A 133 3.67 -0.70 -3.73
CA GLU A 133 4.70 -1.67 -4.08
C GLU A 133 6.11 -1.24 -3.60
N LEU A 134 6.28 0.05 -3.26
CA LEU A 134 7.52 0.60 -2.73
C LEU A 134 7.66 0.45 -1.20
N LEU A 135 6.62 0.03 -0.49
CA LEU A 135 6.58 0.02 0.97
C LEU A 135 7.55 -0.98 1.62
N GLY A 136 8.00 -1.98 0.89
CA GLY A 136 9.10 -2.86 1.35
C GLY A 136 10.43 -2.14 1.57
N GLY A 137 10.54 -0.89 1.10
CA GLY A 137 11.69 -0.02 1.34
C GLY A 137 11.50 1.02 2.45
N LEU A 138 10.38 0.97 3.21
CA LEU A 138 9.93 2.05 4.09
C LEU A 138 11.03 2.65 4.98
N PHE A 139 11.83 1.82 5.61
CA PHE A 139 12.90 2.28 6.52
C PHE A 139 14.24 2.57 5.85
N PHE A 140 14.30 2.50 4.53
CA PHE A 140 15.51 2.81 3.75
C PHE A 140 15.40 4.08 2.92
N TYR A 141 14.24 4.70 2.90
CA TYR A 141 14.05 5.97 2.23
C TYR A 141 14.70 7.12 3.01
N ASN A 142 14.88 8.24 2.35
CA ASN A 142 15.41 9.43 3.01
C ASN A 142 14.38 9.97 4.00
N PHE A 143 14.86 10.20 5.20
CA PHE A 143 14.19 11.04 6.18
C PHE A 143 14.71 12.45 6.00
N LYS A 144 13.83 13.41 6.14
CA LYS A 144 14.24 14.79 6.16
C LYS A 144 15.08 14.98 7.42
N ASP A 145 16.40 15.15 7.23
CA ASP A 145 17.35 15.49 8.27
C ASP A 145 17.64 14.47 9.40
N CYS A 146 17.18 13.21 9.31
CA CYS A 146 17.51 12.17 10.30
C CYS A 146 17.63 10.77 9.71
N GLU A 147 18.32 9.88 10.41
CA GLU A 147 18.23 8.43 10.17
C GLU A 147 16.99 7.87 10.86
N CYS A 148 16.29 6.93 10.21
CA CYS A 148 15.19 6.25 10.88
C CYS A 148 15.73 5.42 12.05
N PRO A 149 15.29 5.70 13.27
CA PRO A 149 15.78 5.00 14.45
C PRO A 149 15.23 3.58 14.58
N ILE A 150 14.19 3.26 13.80
CA ILE A 150 13.60 1.92 13.77
C ILE A 150 14.49 1.02 12.93
N LYS A 151 14.96 -0.06 13.54
CA LYS A 151 15.83 -1.03 12.86
C LYS A 151 15.07 -1.81 11.80
N PRO A 152 15.70 -2.09 10.64
CA PRO A 152 15.15 -3.03 9.66
C PRO A 152 14.86 -4.40 10.29
N GLY A 153 13.81 -5.07 9.81
CA GLY A 153 13.40 -6.39 10.28
C GLY A 153 12.22 -6.39 11.26
N VAL A 154 11.74 -5.21 11.67
CA VAL A 154 10.54 -5.10 12.52
C VAL A 154 9.27 -4.84 11.71
N LEU A 155 9.39 -4.48 10.44
CA LEU A 155 8.26 -4.24 9.55
C LEU A 155 7.73 -5.53 8.96
N HIS A 156 6.44 -5.75 9.10
CA HIS A 156 5.75 -6.84 8.43
C HIS A 156 4.58 -6.32 7.60
N VAL A 157 4.70 -6.43 6.29
CA VAL A 157 3.64 -6.08 5.35
C VAL A 157 2.66 -7.25 5.23
N VAL A 158 1.40 -7.02 5.59
CA VAL A 158 0.36 -8.03 5.46
C VAL A 158 -0.19 -8.00 4.04
N TYR A 159 -0.12 -9.13 3.35
CA TYR A 159 -0.56 -9.23 1.96
C TYR A 159 -1.52 -10.40 1.74
N LYS A 160 -2.31 -10.29 0.70
CA LYS A 160 -3.17 -11.37 0.22
C LYS A 160 -2.49 -12.10 -0.92
N ALA A 161 -2.30 -13.42 -0.76
CA ALA A 161 -1.72 -14.24 -1.81
C ALA A 161 -2.57 -14.21 -3.10
N LEU A 162 -1.90 -14.10 -4.23
CA LEU A 162 -2.53 -14.13 -5.53
C LEU A 162 -2.90 -15.57 -5.92
N LYS A 163 -3.96 -15.72 -6.71
CA LYS A 163 -4.37 -17.04 -7.25
C LYS A 163 -3.29 -17.64 -8.15
N ASN A 164 -2.65 -16.81 -8.98
CA ASN A 164 -1.57 -17.24 -9.84
C ASN A 164 -0.26 -17.29 -9.03
N LYS A 165 0.25 -18.49 -8.78
CA LYS A 165 1.43 -18.74 -7.95
C LYS A 165 2.74 -18.17 -8.51
N THR A 166 2.84 -18.02 -9.82
CA THR A 166 4.00 -17.41 -10.47
C THR A 166 4.07 -15.92 -10.15
N TRP A 167 2.98 -15.20 -10.38
CA TRP A 167 2.91 -13.78 -10.07
C TRP A 167 2.95 -13.50 -8.57
N ASP A 168 2.32 -14.35 -7.75
CA ASP A 168 2.42 -14.28 -6.29
C ASP A 168 3.88 -14.29 -5.83
N LYS A 169 4.67 -15.24 -6.34
CA LYS A 169 6.09 -15.33 -6.01
C LYS A 169 6.90 -14.14 -6.56
N VAL A 170 6.60 -13.67 -7.77
CA VAL A 170 7.25 -12.49 -8.35
C VAL A 170 7.04 -11.27 -7.49
N PHE A 171 5.79 -10.95 -7.11
CA PHE A 171 5.49 -9.79 -6.26
C PHE A 171 6.08 -9.94 -4.86
N TYR A 172 5.99 -11.12 -4.26
CA TYR A 172 6.60 -11.41 -2.96
C TYR A 172 8.09 -11.08 -2.94
N GLU A 173 8.83 -11.57 -3.94
CA GLU A 173 10.28 -11.34 -4.05
C GLU A 173 10.61 -9.88 -4.42
N ASN A 174 9.78 -9.24 -5.25
CA ASN A 174 10.00 -7.85 -5.65
C ASN A 174 9.87 -6.90 -4.45
N ARG A 175 8.84 -7.07 -3.64
CA ARG A 175 8.60 -6.24 -2.44
C ARG A 175 9.71 -6.35 -1.40
N ARG A 176 10.43 -7.47 -1.39
CA ARG A 176 11.56 -7.73 -0.48
C ARG A 176 12.93 -7.35 -1.08
N SER A 177 12.96 -6.83 -2.30
CA SER A 177 14.22 -6.59 -3.02
C SER A 177 15.28 -5.80 -2.25
N PRO A 178 14.96 -4.75 -1.48
CA PRO A 178 15.97 -4.00 -0.72
C PRO A 178 16.58 -4.79 0.45
N THR A 179 15.80 -5.72 1.02
CA THR A 179 16.16 -6.44 2.26
C THR A 179 15.62 -7.86 2.25
N PRO A 180 16.14 -8.73 1.38
CA PRO A 180 15.60 -10.08 1.22
C PRO A 180 15.62 -10.92 2.52
N ASP A 181 16.53 -10.60 3.44
CA ASP A 181 16.75 -11.36 4.66
C ASP A 181 16.15 -10.73 5.93
N LYS A 182 15.65 -9.50 5.87
CA LYS A 182 15.28 -8.71 7.06
C LYS A 182 13.83 -8.23 7.10
N GLU A 183 13.20 -8.00 5.96
CA GLU A 183 11.82 -7.51 5.93
C GLU A 183 10.84 -8.66 5.77
N GLY A 184 9.81 -8.67 6.62
CA GLY A 184 8.79 -9.71 6.66
C GLY A 184 7.59 -9.39 5.78
N GLN A 185 7.06 -10.43 5.14
CA GLN A 185 5.73 -10.40 4.57
C GLN A 185 4.89 -11.50 5.21
N ILE A 186 3.70 -11.15 5.67
CA ILE A 186 2.78 -12.08 6.31
C ILE A 186 1.57 -12.26 5.39
N GLU A 187 1.29 -13.50 4.98
CA GLU A 187 0.01 -13.78 4.32
C GLU A 187 -1.13 -13.55 5.30
N ALA A 188 -2.16 -12.80 4.90
CA ALA A 188 -3.26 -12.38 5.76
C ALA A 188 -3.93 -13.55 6.52
N SER A 189 -4.06 -14.70 5.87
CA SER A 189 -4.59 -15.93 6.50
C SER A 189 -3.69 -16.50 7.61
N GLY A 190 -2.42 -16.14 7.63
CA GLY A 190 -1.42 -16.57 8.61
C GLY A 190 -1.16 -15.57 9.73
N MET A 191 -1.72 -14.35 9.66
CA MET A 191 -1.38 -13.24 10.56
C MET A 191 -1.60 -13.59 12.04
N LEU A 192 -2.75 -14.14 12.40
CA LEU A 192 -3.04 -14.53 13.79
C LEU A 192 -2.05 -15.57 14.32
N ARG A 193 -1.68 -16.54 13.49
CA ARG A 193 -0.70 -17.56 13.86
C ARG A 193 0.69 -16.96 14.04
N PHE A 194 1.09 -16.06 13.15
CA PHE A 194 2.36 -15.37 13.24
C PHE A 194 2.46 -14.61 14.57
N ILE A 195 1.47 -13.76 14.89
CA ILE A 195 1.43 -12.99 16.14
C ILE A 195 1.44 -13.91 17.35
N ALA A 196 0.68 -15.01 17.32
CA ALA A 196 0.64 -15.97 18.42
C ALA A 196 1.99 -16.65 18.67
N SER A 197 2.78 -16.91 17.63
CA SER A 197 4.11 -17.53 17.75
C SER A 197 5.22 -16.54 18.11
N HIS A 198 4.99 -15.22 17.95
CA HIS A 198 5.98 -14.15 18.19
C HIS A 198 5.51 -13.17 19.28
N ARG A 199 4.78 -13.64 20.28
CA ARG A 199 4.16 -12.80 21.34
C ARG A 199 5.13 -11.95 22.15
N ARG A 200 6.40 -12.33 22.20
CA ARG A 200 7.46 -11.64 22.96
C ARG A 200 8.22 -10.64 22.11
N GLU A 201 7.94 -10.61 20.83
CA GLU A 201 8.63 -9.77 19.87
C GLU A 201 7.73 -8.57 19.50
N LYS A 202 8.35 -7.47 19.16
CA LYS A 202 7.69 -6.20 18.89
C LYS A 202 7.84 -5.85 17.41
N TYR A 203 6.70 -5.64 16.75
CA TYR A 203 6.64 -5.45 15.31
C TYR A 203 5.76 -4.26 14.91
N ILE A 204 5.94 -3.82 13.67
CA ILE A 204 5.06 -2.91 12.96
C ILE A 204 4.35 -3.72 11.88
N TYR A 205 3.03 -3.83 12.00
CA TYR A 205 2.17 -4.53 11.04
C TYR A 205 1.54 -3.52 10.11
N LEU A 206 1.84 -3.59 8.82
CA LEU A 206 1.29 -2.71 7.80
C LEU A 206 0.21 -3.44 7.01
N VAL A 207 -1.02 -2.92 7.06
CA VAL A 207 -2.22 -3.57 6.53
C VAL A 207 -3.00 -2.61 5.63
N ASN A 208 -3.15 -2.95 4.34
CA ASN A 208 -4.05 -2.22 3.46
C ASN A 208 -5.51 -2.45 3.87
N ASN A 209 -6.24 -1.38 4.19
CA ASN A 209 -7.57 -1.47 4.81
C ASN A 209 -8.72 -0.90 3.96
N ASP A 210 -8.46 -0.40 2.76
CA ASP A 210 -9.39 0.37 1.92
C ASP A 210 -10.17 -0.43 0.87
N GLN A 211 -9.88 -1.71 0.70
CA GLN A 211 -10.58 -2.53 -0.29
C GLN A 211 -11.92 -3.07 0.24
N PHE A 212 -12.77 -3.54 -0.70
CA PHE A 212 -14.06 -4.14 -0.35
C PHE A 212 -13.87 -5.33 0.59
N PRO A 213 -14.47 -5.30 1.81
CA PRO A 213 -14.36 -6.39 2.77
C PRO A 213 -15.13 -7.60 2.27
N ARG A 214 -14.55 -8.80 2.43
CA ARG A 214 -15.23 -10.07 2.16
C ARG A 214 -15.75 -10.72 3.44
N GLU A 215 -15.03 -10.49 4.51
CA GLU A 215 -15.29 -11.01 5.85
C GLU A 215 -14.97 -9.88 6.85
N SER A 216 -15.48 -9.98 8.07
CA SER A 216 -15.19 -9.03 9.15
C SER A 216 -15.38 -7.57 8.72
N SER A 217 -16.60 -7.18 8.42
CA SER A 217 -16.95 -5.82 7.99
C SER A 217 -17.80 -5.08 9.00
N CYS A 218 -17.68 -3.77 9.02
CA CYS A 218 -18.57 -2.86 9.72
C CYS A 218 -19.08 -1.77 8.80
N GLU A 219 -20.19 -1.14 9.14
CA GLU A 219 -20.66 0.05 8.47
C GLU A 219 -19.77 1.24 8.84
N VAL A 220 -19.26 1.90 7.80
CA VAL A 220 -18.43 3.12 7.95
C VAL A 220 -19.30 4.38 7.86
N GLY A 221 -20.47 4.26 7.25
CA GLY A 221 -21.33 5.37 6.87
C GLY A 221 -21.11 5.77 5.42
N THR A 222 -21.04 7.07 5.17
CA THR A 222 -20.79 7.61 3.83
C THR A 222 -19.29 7.84 3.64
N PHE A 223 -18.74 7.26 2.59
CA PHE A 223 -17.35 7.48 2.15
C PHE A 223 -17.37 7.81 0.66
N LEU A 224 -16.83 8.97 0.29
CA LEU A 224 -16.84 9.48 -1.08
C LEU A 224 -18.26 9.48 -1.67
N ASN A 225 -19.21 10.07 -0.95
CA ASN A 225 -20.62 10.17 -1.32
C ASN A 225 -21.35 8.82 -1.53
N GLN A 226 -20.82 7.72 -1.05
CA GLN A 226 -21.41 6.38 -1.22
C GLN A 226 -21.51 5.64 0.11
N PRO A 227 -22.64 4.96 0.43
CA PRO A 227 -22.74 4.08 1.58
C PRO A 227 -21.62 3.03 1.53
N THR A 228 -20.92 2.85 2.64
CA THR A 228 -19.68 2.06 2.60
C THR A 228 -19.56 1.15 3.81
N THR A 229 -19.14 -0.10 3.56
CA THR A 229 -18.65 -1.02 4.58
C THR A 229 -17.12 -1.08 4.54
N GLY A 230 -16.48 -1.09 5.71
CA GLY A 230 -15.03 -1.18 5.87
C GLY A 230 -14.59 -2.54 6.43
N PHE A 231 -13.35 -2.94 6.19
CA PHE A 231 -12.73 -4.09 6.82
C PHE A 231 -12.35 -3.76 8.26
N VAL A 232 -12.92 -4.47 9.22
CA VAL A 232 -12.73 -4.21 10.66
C VAL A 232 -11.70 -5.15 11.31
N GLY A 233 -11.25 -6.16 10.61
CA GLY A 233 -10.41 -7.22 11.18
C GLY A 233 -9.06 -6.74 11.74
N ALA A 234 -8.42 -5.78 11.09
CA ALA A 234 -7.17 -5.20 11.57
C ALA A 234 -7.38 -4.40 12.86
N ALA A 235 -8.44 -3.59 12.93
CA ALA A 235 -8.82 -2.82 14.13
C ALA A 235 -9.20 -3.75 15.29
N THR A 236 -9.96 -4.83 15.02
CA THR A 236 -10.32 -5.85 16.03
C THR A 236 -9.07 -6.50 16.61
N LEU A 237 -8.10 -6.82 15.76
CA LEU A 237 -6.85 -7.41 16.21
C LEU A 237 -6.02 -6.43 17.04
N ALA A 238 -5.92 -5.18 16.60
CA ALA A 238 -5.24 -4.12 17.33
C ALA A 238 -5.84 -3.90 18.71
N SER A 239 -7.19 -3.85 18.81
CA SER A 239 -7.90 -3.69 20.07
C SER A 239 -7.61 -4.85 21.05
N ARG A 240 -7.66 -6.10 20.58
CA ARG A 240 -7.37 -7.28 21.41
C ARG A 240 -5.94 -7.33 21.93
N LEU A 241 -5.01 -6.76 21.20
CA LEU A 241 -3.58 -6.76 21.51
C LEU A 241 -3.11 -5.44 22.13
N LYS A 242 -4.00 -4.49 22.34
CA LYS A 242 -3.72 -3.14 22.90
C LYS A 242 -2.64 -2.41 22.12
N LEU A 243 -2.69 -2.49 20.77
CA LEU A 243 -1.71 -1.86 19.92
C LEU A 243 -2.00 -0.37 19.71
N SER A 244 -0.96 0.41 19.50
CA SER A 244 -1.10 1.72 18.86
C SER A 244 -1.53 1.55 17.41
N VAL A 245 -2.45 2.40 16.94
CA VAL A 245 -2.93 2.38 15.56
C VAL A 245 -2.62 3.70 14.88
N LEU A 246 -1.90 3.61 13.77
CA LEU A 246 -1.59 4.73 12.90
C LEU A 246 -2.27 4.56 11.54
N TYR A 247 -2.68 5.66 10.95
CA TYR A 247 -2.98 5.79 9.52
C TYR A 247 -1.70 6.13 8.79
N MET A 248 -1.51 5.58 7.60
CA MET A 248 -0.42 5.93 6.70
C MET A 248 -0.98 6.41 5.36
N GLY A 249 -0.80 7.69 5.09
CA GLY A 249 -1.10 8.30 3.80
C GLY A 249 0.14 8.37 2.92
N MET A 250 0.01 8.00 1.64
CA MET A 250 1.06 8.14 0.63
C MET A 250 0.55 8.97 -0.53
N VAL A 251 1.14 10.13 -0.75
CA VAL A 251 0.72 11.09 -1.78
C VAL A 251 1.76 11.17 -2.88
N ASN A 252 1.32 11.10 -4.14
CA ASN A 252 2.15 11.39 -5.29
C ASN A 252 2.21 12.91 -5.51
N ASP A 253 3.23 13.57 -4.99
CA ASP A 253 3.40 15.03 -5.08
C ASP A 253 3.72 15.48 -6.50
N ARG A 254 4.56 14.71 -7.16
CA ARG A 254 4.99 14.90 -8.54
C ARG A 254 5.50 13.58 -9.11
N ARG A 255 5.67 13.52 -10.41
CA ARG A 255 6.23 12.35 -11.07
C ARG A 255 7.53 11.88 -10.39
N GLY A 256 7.52 10.62 -9.95
CA GLY A 256 8.69 10.00 -9.31
C GLY A 256 8.98 10.47 -7.89
N HIS A 257 7.99 11.04 -7.22
CA HIS A 257 8.14 11.45 -5.83
C HIS A 257 6.84 11.25 -5.05
N TYR A 258 6.98 10.60 -3.90
CA TYR A 258 5.89 10.33 -2.97
C TYR A 258 6.26 10.82 -1.58
N SER A 259 5.32 11.48 -0.91
CA SER A 259 5.40 11.79 0.51
C SER A 259 4.59 10.80 1.30
N ILE A 260 5.19 10.19 2.33
CA ILE A 260 4.50 9.35 3.30
C ILE A 260 4.36 10.13 4.60
N ARG A 261 3.13 10.19 5.12
CA ARG A 261 2.84 10.75 6.43
C ARG A 261 2.07 9.76 7.27
N PHE A 262 2.27 9.84 8.57
CA PHE A 262 1.51 9.09 9.55
C PHE A 262 0.55 10.01 10.28
N GLU A 263 -0.63 9.51 10.63
CA GLU A 263 -1.56 10.18 11.54
C GLU A 263 -1.99 9.20 12.62
N ARG A 264 -2.03 9.67 13.87
CA ARG A 264 -2.39 8.83 15.01
C ARG A 264 -3.90 8.62 15.07
N ILE A 265 -4.34 7.37 15.03
CA ILE A 265 -5.73 7.02 15.27
C ILE A 265 -5.96 6.83 16.79
N CYS A 266 -5.09 6.04 17.44
CA CYS A 266 -5.09 5.89 18.91
C CYS A 266 -3.76 5.31 19.39
N ASP A 267 -3.43 5.56 20.68
CA ASP A 267 -2.25 4.99 21.34
C ASP A 267 -2.51 3.58 21.88
N ASP A 268 -3.72 3.32 22.34
CA ASP A 268 -4.19 2.01 22.79
C ASP A 268 -5.55 1.70 22.15
N ALA A 269 -5.56 0.79 21.21
CA ALA A 269 -6.76 0.40 20.48
C ALA A 269 -7.83 -0.28 21.36
N SER A 270 -7.48 -0.74 22.58
CA SER A 270 -8.46 -1.31 23.51
C SER A 270 -9.40 -0.27 24.13
N LEU A 271 -9.04 1.01 24.02
CA LEU A 271 -9.83 2.15 24.52
C LEU A 271 -10.85 2.66 23.49
N MET A 272 -10.88 2.08 22.29
CA MET A 272 -11.81 2.41 21.22
C MET A 272 -12.48 1.15 20.69
N THR A 273 -13.68 1.29 20.13
CA THR A 273 -14.28 0.19 19.37
C THR A 273 -13.58 0.01 18.04
N PRO A 274 -13.47 -1.23 17.52
CA PRO A 274 -12.91 -1.48 16.18
C PRO A 274 -13.62 -0.70 15.07
N GLU A 275 -14.91 -0.45 15.22
CA GLU A 275 -15.73 0.34 14.31
C GLU A 275 -15.33 1.82 14.29
N GLU A 276 -15.06 2.41 15.47
CA GLU A 276 -14.58 3.79 15.60
C GLU A 276 -13.18 3.96 14.98
N ILE A 277 -12.27 3.01 15.23
CA ILE A 277 -10.94 2.99 14.60
C ILE A 277 -11.09 2.94 13.08
N THR A 278 -11.99 2.07 12.59
CA THR A 278 -12.22 1.92 11.15
C THR A 278 -12.82 3.19 10.55
N ARG A 279 -13.77 3.86 11.21
CA ARG A 279 -14.32 5.15 10.73
C ARG A 279 -13.25 6.22 10.64
N ARG A 280 -12.45 6.42 11.70
CA ARG A 280 -11.35 7.40 11.68
C ARG A 280 -10.37 7.15 10.52
N TYR A 281 -10.07 5.89 10.25
CA TYR A 281 -9.26 5.52 9.09
C TYR A 281 -9.90 6.00 7.78
N TYR A 282 -11.21 5.79 7.59
CA TYR A 282 -11.90 6.21 6.36
C TYR A 282 -12.05 7.73 6.25
N ASP A 283 -12.18 8.45 7.36
CA ASP A 283 -12.21 9.92 7.36
C ASP A 283 -10.87 10.49 6.86
N LEU A 284 -9.74 9.92 7.33
CA LEU A 284 -8.40 10.31 6.88
C LEU A 284 -8.17 9.95 5.42
N LEU A 285 -8.57 8.76 5.01
CA LEU A 285 -8.48 8.32 3.62
C LEU A 285 -9.30 9.20 2.67
N GLU A 286 -10.52 9.57 3.07
CA GLU A 286 -11.38 10.44 2.26
C GLU A 286 -10.76 11.83 2.07
N LYS A 287 -10.14 12.37 3.10
CA LYS A 287 -9.39 13.62 3.03
C LYS A 287 -8.27 13.52 1.99
N ASP A 288 -7.43 12.49 2.04
CA ASP A 288 -6.32 12.28 1.10
C ASP A 288 -6.80 12.14 -0.35
N ILE A 289 -7.88 11.39 -0.57
CA ILE A 289 -8.44 11.20 -1.91
C ILE A 289 -9.03 12.51 -2.44
N LYS A 290 -9.66 13.33 -1.59
CA LYS A 290 -10.20 14.64 -2.01
C LYS A 290 -9.10 15.64 -2.35
N GLU A 291 -7.98 15.60 -1.62
CA GLU A 291 -6.80 16.44 -1.87
C GLU A 291 -6.07 16.02 -3.16
N THR A 292 -5.91 14.71 -3.40
CA THR A 292 -5.19 14.18 -4.56
C THR A 292 -6.01 13.07 -5.25
N PRO A 293 -7.06 13.42 -6.01
CA PRO A 293 -8.04 12.45 -6.49
C PRO A 293 -7.49 11.37 -7.43
N HIS A 294 -6.42 11.64 -8.19
CA HIS A 294 -5.84 10.64 -9.10
C HIS A 294 -5.00 9.58 -8.40
N ASN A 295 -4.68 9.78 -7.12
CA ASN A 295 -3.70 9.01 -6.38
C ASN A 295 -4.24 7.67 -5.83
N TRP A 296 -5.56 7.46 -5.78
CA TRP A 296 -6.19 6.26 -5.26
C TRP A 296 -6.51 5.23 -6.34
N LEU A 297 -6.61 3.95 -5.96
CA LEU A 297 -6.82 2.81 -6.87
C LEU A 297 -8.26 2.74 -7.42
N TRP A 298 -8.65 3.68 -8.27
CA TRP A 298 -9.99 3.77 -8.88
C TRP A 298 -10.39 2.54 -9.71
N SER A 299 -9.44 1.73 -10.14
CA SER A 299 -9.73 0.49 -10.87
C SER A 299 -10.29 -0.63 -9.99
N HIS A 300 -10.26 -0.51 -8.67
CA HIS A 300 -10.86 -1.48 -7.76
C HIS A 300 -12.39 -1.32 -7.72
N LYS A 301 -13.14 -2.45 -7.80
CA LYS A 301 -14.60 -2.47 -7.60
C LYS A 301 -14.92 -2.35 -6.11
N ARG A 302 -14.78 -1.15 -5.55
CA ARG A 302 -14.93 -0.88 -4.11
C ARG A 302 -16.36 -1.06 -3.62
N TRP A 303 -17.34 -0.67 -4.43
CA TRP A 303 -18.76 -0.68 -4.09
C TRP A 303 -19.52 -1.72 -4.94
N LYS A 304 -19.26 -3.01 -4.69
CA LYS A 304 -19.84 -4.09 -5.52
C LYS A 304 -21.30 -4.36 -5.28
N ASN A 305 -21.80 -4.10 -4.08
CA ASN A 305 -23.12 -4.54 -3.62
C ASN A 305 -24.07 -3.36 -3.33
N ILE A 306 -23.76 -2.18 -3.78
CA ILE A 306 -24.67 -1.03 -3.69
C ILE A 306 -25.59 -1.08 -4.92
N LYS A 307 -26.84 -1.53 -4.71
CA LYS A 307 -27.93 -1.46 -5.70
C LYS A 307 -28.41 -0.03 -5.84
#